data_74ed785876af7d89d7315b6ddb3a8f4f
#
_entry.id   74ed785876af7d89d7315b6ddb3a8f4f
#
_cell.length_a   1.000
_cell.length_b   1.000
_cell.length_c   1.000
_cell.angle_alpha   90.00
_cell.angle_beta   90.00
_cell.angle_gamma   90.00
#
_symmetry.space_group_name_H-M   'P 1'
#
loop_
_entity.id
_entity.type
_entity.pdbx_description
1 polymer ?
#
loop_
_entity_poly.entity_id
_entity_poly.type
_entity_poly.pdbx_seq_one_letter_code
_entity_poly.pdbx_strand_id
1 'polypeptide(L)' 'MSNNIRKIIEAKGLKIGFIAEAAGISRQNLSRLINYPEQSTNLETAIKICKALGEPLEKVFTNVN' A
#
# COMPACT_ATOMS: atom_id res chain seq x y z
N MET A 1 -4.99 11.48 -3.41
CA MET A 1 -4.96 10.46 -2.34
C MET A 1 -3.52 10.18 -1.97
N SER A 2 -3.20 10.16 -0.69
CA SER A 2 -1.86 9.78 -0.28
C SER A 2 -1.92 8.51 0.57
N ASN A 3 -0.76 7.88 0.76
CA ASN A 3 -0.74 6.62 1.47
C ASN A 3 0.39 6.58 2.50
N ASN A 4 0.24 5.71 3.47
CA ASN A 4 1.21 5.49 4.54
C ASN A 4 1.89 4.13 4.42
N ILE A 5 1.91 3.56 3.22
CA ILE A 5 2.43 2.21 3.00
C ILE A 5 3.87 2.08 3.51
N ARG A 6 4.73 3.04 3.16
CA ARG A 6 6.13 2.99 3.57
C ARG A 6 6.26 2.99 5.10
N LYS A 7 5.53 3.87 5.78
CA LYS A 7 5.58 3.95 7.23
C LYS A 7 5.16 2.65 7.89
N ILE A 8 4.11 2.03 7.37
CA ILE A 8 3.60 0.78 7.92
C ILE A 8 4.59 -0.35 7.69
N ILE A 9 5.13 -0.44 6.48
CA ILE A 9 6.12 -1.46 6.14
C ILE A 9 7.34 -1.35 7.06
N GLU A 10 7.85 -0.13 7.26
CA GLU A 10 9.00 0.09 8.12
C GLU A 10 8.70 -0.22 9.57
N ALA A 11 7.53 0.22 10.05
CA ALA A 11 7.15 0.00 11.44
C ALA A 11 6.97 -1.49 11.78
N LYS A 12 6.48 -2.27 10.81
CA LYS A 12 6.22 -3.69 11.02
C LYS A 12 7.37 -4.58 10.55
N GLY A 13 8.39 -4.02 9.93
CA GLY A 13 9.51 -4.80 9.42
C GLY A 13 9.15 -5.71 8.27
N LEU A 14 8.20 -5.29 7.44
CA LEU A 14 7.73 -6.09 6.31
C LEU A 14 8.58 -5.83 5.08
N LYS A 15 8.51 -6.75 4.11
CA LYS A 15 9.24 -6.60 2.85
C LYS A 15 8.26 -6.23 1.74
N ILE A 16 8.71 -5.33 0.87
CA ILE A 16 7.89 -4.87 -0.26
C ILE A 16 7.46 -6.05 -1.13
N GLY A 17 8.38 -6.97 -1.42
CA GLY A 17 8.06 -8.12 -2.24
C GLY A 17 6.96 -8.99 -1.66
N PHE A 18 6.96 -9.17 -0.34
CA PHE A 18 5.92 -9.93 0.33
C PHE A 18 4.55 -9.26 0.18
N ILE A 19 4.51 -7.95 0.39
CA ILE A 19 3.25 -7.21 0.29
C ILE A 19 2.74 -7.19 -1.14
N ALA A 20 3.62 -7.01 -2.12
CA ALA A 20 3.23 -7.00 -3.53
C ALA A 20 2.64 -8.36 -3.93
N GLU A 21 3.28 -9.45 -3.52
CA GLU A 21 2.78 -10.78 -3.82
C GLU A 21 1.43 -11.02 -3.16
N ALA A 22 1.28 -10.66 -1.90
CA ALA A 22 0.02 -10.83 -1.18
C ALA A 22 -1.11 -10.00 -1.79
N ALA A 23 -0.78 -8.82 -2.33
CA ALA A 23 -1.77 -7.94 -2.96
C ALA A 23 -2.01 -8.29 -4.44
N GLY A 24 -1.23 -9.22 -5.00
CA GLY A 24 -1.40 -9.61 -6.38
C GLY A 24 -0.95 -8.56 -7.38
N ILE A 25 0.02 -7.74 -7.02
CA ILE A 25 0.57 -6.71 -7.91
C ILE A 25 2.08 -6.90 -8.02
N SER A 26 2.69 -6.27 -9.03
CA SER A 26 4.13 -6.35 -9.20
C SER A 26 4.84 -5.48 -8.16
N ARG A 27 6.10 -5.84 -7.86
CA ARG A 27 6.92 -5.03 -6.96
C ARG A 27 7.09 -3.62 -7.50
N GLN A 28 7.19 -3.48 -8.81
CA GLN A 28 7.33 -2.18 -9.44
C GLN A 28 6.09 -1.31 -9.21
N ASN A 29 4.90 -1.90 -9.32
CA ASN A 29 3.66 -1.17 -9.07
C ASN A 29 3.57 -0.72 -7.62
N LEU A 30 3.89 -1.62 -6.69
CA LEU A 30 3.87 -1.26 -5.28
C LEU A 30 4.92 -0.20 -4.96
N SER A 31 6.13 -0.36 -5.51
CA SER A 31 7.20 0.62 -5.30
C SER A 31 6.79 2.00 -5.84
N ARG A 32 6.09 2.03 -6.97
CA ARG A 32 5.60 3.29 -7.53
C ARG A 32 4.61 3.96 -6.60
N LEU A 33 3.69 3.20 -6.00
CA LEU A 33 2.75 3.75 -5.04
C LEU A 33 3.45 4.29 -3.80
N ILE A 34 4.51 3.62 -3.37
CA ILE A 34 5.28 4.05 -2.20
C ILE A 34 6.07 5.33 -2.49
N ASN A 35 6.73 5.39 -3.66
CA ASN A 35 7.56 6.52 -4.02
C ASN A 35 6.76 7.74 -4.46
N TYR A 36 5.55 7.51 -4.96
CA TYR A 36 4.66 8.58 -5.40
C TYR A 36 3.34 8.44 -4.64
N PRO A 37 3.34 8.79 -3.34
CA PRO A 37 2.17 8.51 -2.48
C PRO A 37 0.90 9.24 -2.88
N GLU A 38 1.00 10.23 -3.77
CA GLU A 38 -0.17 10.94 -4.26
C GLU A 38 -0.81 10.25 -5.46
N GLN A 39 -0.12 9.26 -6.04
CA GLN A 39 -0.65 8.53 -7.18
C GLN A 39 -1.85 7.70 -6.74
N SER A 40 -2.92 7.76 -7.52
CA SER A 40 -4.12 7.01 -7.19
C SER A 40 -3.98 5.56 -7.63
N THR A 41 -4.73 4.70 -6.96
CA THR A 41 -4.86 3.29 -7.32
C THR A 41 -6.34 2.95 -7.24
N ASN A 42 -6.74 1.82 -7.84
CA ASN A 42 -8.15 1.45 -7.77
C ASN A 42 -8.47 0.86 -6.40
N LEU A 43 -9.76 0.87 -6.07
CA LEU A 43 -10.21 0.43 -4.75
C LEU A 43 -9.88 -1.05 -4.47
N GLU A 44 -10.02 -1.89 -5.49
CA GLU A 44 -9.72 -3.30 -5.33
C GLU A 44 -8.27 -3.53 -4.91
N THR A 45 -7.34 -2.88 -5.61
CA THR A 45 -5.91 -2.97 -5.27
C THR A 45 -5.65 -2.41 -3.88
N ALA A 46 -6.27 -1.27 -3.55
CA ALA A 46 -6.11 -0.66 -2.24
C ALA A 46 -6.54 -1.61 -1.12
N ILE A 47 -7.67 -2.28 -1.29
CA ILE A 47 -8.16 -3.23 -0.30
C ILE A 47 -7.19 -4.40 -0.14
N LYS A 48 -6.66 -4.92 -1.23
CA LYS A 48 -5.70 -6.03 -1.19
C LYS A 48 -4.42 -5.63 -0.47
N ILE A 49 -3.93 -4.42 -0.71
CA ILE A 49 -2.75 -3.90 -0.01
C ILE A 49 -3.04 -3.78 1.48
N CYS A 50 -4.20 -3.26 1.85
CA CYS A 50 -4.58 -3.11 3.25
C CYS A 50 -4.63 -4.46 3.96
N LYS A 51 -5.19 -5.48 3.32
CA LYS A 51 -5.24 -6.83 3.88
C LYS A 51 -3.83 -7.39 4.06
N ALA A 52 -2.95 -7.16 3.09
CA ALA A 52 -1.58 -7.64 3.18
C ALA A 52 -0.83 -6.96 4.32
N LEU A 53 -1.10 -5.69 4.57
CA LEU A 53 -0.49 -4.93 5.66
C LEU A 53 -1.12 -5.21 7.01
N GLY A 54 -2.34 -5.73 7.02
CA GLY A 54 -3.09 -5.96 8.27
C GLY A 54 -3.60 -4.68 8.89
N GLU A 55 -3.90 -3.67 8.08
CA GLU A 55 -4.36 -2.36 8.54
C GLU A 55 -5.62 -1.95 7.79
N PRO A 56 -6.47 -1.14 8.40
CA PRO A 56 -7.69 -0.68 7.73
C PRO A 56 -7.39 0.34 6.64
N LEU A 57 -8.33 0.47 5.71
CA LEU A 57 -8.18 1.34 4.56
C LEU A 57 -7.89 2.79 4.95
N GLU A 58 -8.61 3.29 5.94
CA GLU A 58 -8.47 4.68 6.37
C GLU A 58 -7.12 4.97 7.03
N LYS A 59 -6.42 3.93 7.47
CA LYS A 59 -5.09 4.10 8.05
C LYS A 59 -4.00 4.05 6.98
N VAL A 60 -4.21 3.24 5.95
CA VAL A 60 -3.22 3.07 4.87
C VAL A 60 -3.33 4.20 3.85
N PHE A 61 -4.54 4.53 3.44
CA PHE A 61 -4.80 5.56 2.45
C PHE A 61 -5.51 6.74 3.12
N THR A 62 -4.82 7.87 3.17
CA THR A 62 -5.33 9.08 3.81
C THR A 62 -5.66 10.13 2.75
N ASN A 63 -6.36 11.20 3.16
CA ASN A 63 -6.73 12.31 2.27
C ASN A 63 -7.50 11.85 1.05
N VAL A 64 -8.45 10.96 1.28
CA VAL A 64 -9.32 10.47 0.23
C VAL A 64 -10.48 11.46 0.08
N ASN A 65 -10.36 12.33 -0.87
CA ASN A 65 -11.40 13.32 -1.16
C ASN A 65 -11.90 13.15 -2.58
#